data_e0f9b5caa7b51baeecf227c3564bc31a
#
_entry.id   e0f9b5caa7b51baeecf227c3564bc31a
#
_cell.length_a   1.000
_cell.length_b   1.000
_cell.length_c   1.000
_cell.angle_alpha   90.00
_cell.angle_beta   90.00
_cell.angle_gamma   90.00
#
_symmetry.space_group_name_H-M   'P 1'
#
loop_
_entity.id
_entity.type
_entity.pdbx_description
1 polymer ?
#
loop_
_entity_poly.entity_id
_entity_poly.type
_entity_poly.pdbx_seq_one_letter_code
_entity_poly.pdbx_strand_id
1 'polypeptide(L)'
;MAQMNRRLALGLLAGAATTAAAVGASRIYGWPQIDAQWHQATENDLAGEDWWPKDGPPAADDEHRQIQGYASSTSINLGESLDFHVSVNPTGWYKITIYRLGWYGGAGARRMLTSPDLQGANQPLPPTNPDNGLIACDWPASWSLQVPNDWTSGLYQAVFTSADGWRSCTPFVVRDDQATSALCVALPVTTWQAYNQWPLDGRNGTSLYAGYKADGGMTSDLRATQVSFDRPYSNDGIPSRFDDEIDAIQWLERSDYDITYATSLDLHSGRLDPKRFRGVVFCGHDEYWTTEMRQAADQAVAGGTSLVVFSANSLYWRILLEEADGRPAERNFSCTKVRPESGAATNDATCRWRDLDAPEAALLGVQYNGIVHTQVPLVVQQSDHWFWAGSGVSDGDQIPKVVGGEADGLFPDITLPSDTVAATLSASPYQNRQGASRVQNSHVYEKANGAVVFAASSLHWTRALNRPGWKDERITTATENLLNRIIAGPSTKATDPDLGPTTTERSRDPEPTP
;
A
#
# COMPACT_ATOMS: atom_id res chain seq x y z
N MET A 1 28.17 29.57 -30.32
CA MET A 1 27.44 28.38 -30.75
C MET A 1 28.27 27.15 -30.40
N ALA A 2 27.66 26.17 -29.79
CA ALA A 2 28.15 24.89 -29.28
C ALA A 2 28.60 24.89 -27.81
N GLN A 3 27.62 24.91 -26.91
CA GLN A 3 27.66 24.16 -25.66
C GLN A 3 26.43 23.26 -25.64
N MET A 4 26.56 22.10 -26.22
CA MET A 4 25.55 21.05 -26.21
C MET A 4 25.82 20.14 -25.01
N ASN A 5 24.85 20.05 -24.18
CA ASN A 5 24.75 19.43 -22.87
C ASN A 5 25.50 18.08 -22.73
N ARG A 6 26.58 18.06 -21.95
CA ARG A 6 27.23 16.84 -21.46
C ARG A 6 26.36 16.01 -20.48
N ARG A 7 25.28 16.58 -19.98
CA ARG A 7 24.36 15.90 -19.04
C ARG A 7 23.41 14.89 -19.70
N LEU A 8 22.98 15.14 -20.96
CA LEU A 8 22.14 14.19 -21.70
C LEU A 8 22.88 12.91 -22.13
N ALA A 9 24.19 13.02 -22.42
CA ALA A 9 24.96 11.85 -22.84
C ALA A 9 25.29 10.87 -21.70
N LEU A 10 25.39 11.36 -20.45
CA LEU A 10 25.64 10.53 -19.27
C LEU A 10 24.37 9.80 -18.77
N GLY A 11 23.20 10.39 -18.92
CA GLY A 11 21.93 9.75 -18.57
C GLY A 11 21.58 8.57 -19.50
N LEU A 12 21.85 8.70 -20.79
CA LEU A 12 21.62 7.63 -21.77
C LEU A 12 22.57 6.42 -21.60
N LEU A 13 23.81 6.64 -21.10
CA LEU A 13 24.75 5.56 -20.85
C LEU A 13 24.46 4.79 -19.55
N ALA A 14 23.94 5.46 -18.52
CA ALA A 14 23.54 4.81 -17.26
C ALA A 14 22.26 3.98 -17.44
N GLY A 15 21.27 4.49 -18.19
CA GLY A 15 20.04 3.75 -18.49
C GLY A 15 20.28 2.49 -19.34
N ALA A 16 21.20 2.55 -20.32
CA ALA A 16 21.52 1.39 -21.15
C ALA A 16 22.26 0.27 -20.40
N ALA A 17 23.04 0.61 -19.37
CA ALA A 17 23.77 -0.38 -18.57
C ALA A 17 22.86 -1.14 -17.60
N THR A 18 21.85 -0.49 -17.02
CA THR A 18 20.87 -1.13 -16.12
C THR A 18 19.87 -2.00 -16.87
N THR A 19 19.41 -1.58 -18.06
CA THR A 19 18.55 -2.41 -18.93
C THR A 19 19.25 -3.67 -19.43
N ALA A 20 20.55 -3.60 -19.77
CA ALA A 20 21.30 -4.78 -20.22
C ALA A 20 21.46 -5.83 -19.09
N ALA A 21 21.61 -5.41 -17.83
CA ALA A 21 21.71 -6.31 -16.69
C ALA A 21 20.35 -7.00 -16.37
N ALA A 22 19.25 -6.26 -16.46
CA ALA A 22 17.90 -6.81 -16.22
C ALA A 22 17.48 -7.81 -17.32
N VAL A 23 17.75 -7.48 -18.60
CA VAL A 23 17.49 -8.37 -19.75
C VAL A 23 18.38 -9.63 -19.70
N GLY A 24 19.62 -9.50 -19.22
CA GLY A 24 20.51 -10.65 -19.02
C GLY A 24 20.00 -11.62 -17.95
N ALA A 25 19.51 -11.10 -16.85
CA ALA A 25 18.98 -11.91 -15.74
C ALA A 25 17.68 -12.67 -16.13
N SER A 26 16.77 -12.05 -16.90
CA SER A 26 15.53 -12.68 -17.33
C SER A 26 15.76 -13.91 -18.23
N ARG A 27 16.81 -13.92 -19.05
CA ARG A 27 17.16 -15.05 -19.93
C ARG A 27 17.68 -16.27 -19.16
N ILE A 28 18.33 -16.07 -18.02
CA ILE A 28 18.95 -17.15 -17.25
C ILE A 28 17.92 -17.93 -16.43
N TYR A 29 16.81 -17.28 -16.02
CA TYR A 29 15.82 -17.86 -15.12
C TYR A 29 14.50 -18.27 -15.77
N GLY A 30 14.37 -18.15 -17.10
CA GLY A 30 13.12 -18.47 -17.81
C GLY A 30 11.95 -17.53 -17.51
N TRP A 31 12.22 -16.36 -16.92
CA TRP A 31 11.23 -15.33 -16.72
C TRP A 31 10.87 -14.69 -18.08
N PRO A 32 9.64 -14.21 -18.27
CA PRO A 32 9.28 -13.49 -19.49
C PRO A 32 10.26 -12.35 -19.70
N GLN A 33 10.67 -12.14 -20.96
CA GLN A 33 11.46 -10.97 -21.32
C GLN A 33 10.64 -9.74 -20.97
N ILE A 34 11.15 -8.90 -20.08
CA ILE A 34 10.59 -7.59 -19.82
C ILE A 34 11.01 -6.75 -21.03
N ASP A 35 10.13 -6.59 -22.03
CA ASP A 35 10.24 -5.49 -22.97
C ASP A 35 9.97 -4.23 -22.16
N ALA A 36 11.04 -3.61 -21.69
CA ALA A 36 11.00 -2.43 -20.83
C ALA A 36 10.43 -1.24 -21.62
N GLN A 37 9.12 -1.18 -21.76
CA GLN A 37 8.46 0.09 -21.99
C GLN A 37 8.31 0.74 -20.61
N TRP A 38 9.23 1.65 -20.30
CA TRP A 38 9.27 2.41 -19.05
C TRP A 38 8.12 3.44 -19.02
N HIS A 39 6.89 2.97 -18.89
CA HIS A 39 5.71 3.82 -18.96
C HIS A 39 5.67 4.84 -17.82
N GLN A 40 6.05 4.46 -16.59
CA GLN A 40 6.00 5.35 -15.43
C GLN A 40 7.06 6.46 -15.48
N ALA A 41 8.29 6.14 -15.87
CA ALA A 41 9.35 7.14 -16.01
C ALA A 41 8.96 8.20 -17.05
N THR A 42 8.48 7.76 -18.23
CA THR A 42 8.00 8.66 -19.29
C THR A 42 6.77 9.47 -18.85
N GLU A 43 5.87 8.87 -18.09
CA GLU A 43 4.69 9.53 -17.54
C GLU A 43 5.08 10.64 -16.55
N ASN A 44 6.05 10.39 -15.66
CA ASN A 44 6.50 11.36 -14.66
C ASN A 44 7.36 12.52 -15.22
N ASP A 45 7.81 12.43 -16.47
CA ASP A 45 8.45 13.53 -17.22
C ASP A 45 7.45 14.56 -17.75
N LEU A 46 6.15 14.23 -17.75
CA LEU A 46 5.10 15.14 -18.19
C LEU A 46 4.85 16.23 -17.13
N ALA A 47 4.31 17.36 -17.58
CA ALA A 47 3.98 18.47 -16.68
C ALA A 47 2.88 18.07 -15.70
N GLY A 48 3.16 18.21 -14.41
CA GLY A 48 2.22 17.96 -13.33
C GLY A 48 1.57 19.21 -12.78
N GLU A 49 0.57 19.02 -11.92
CA GLU A 49 -0.08 20.06 -11.13
C GLU A 49 -0.52 19.50 -9.77
N ASP A 50 -0.74 20.39 -8.80
CA ASP A 50 -1.32 20.00 -7.51
C ASP A 50 -2.82 19.75 -7.70
N TRP A 51 -3.26 18.52 -7.45
CA TRP A 51 -4.66 18.13 -7.60
C TRP A 51 -5.55 18.61 -6.44
N TRP A 52 -4.95 18.94 -5.28
CA TRP A 52 -5.65 19.37 -4.08
C TRP A 52 -4.93 20.55 -3.41
N PRO A 53 -4.83 21.70 -4.10
CA PRO A 53 -4.11 22.86 -3.57
C PRO A 53 -4.75 23.36 -2.28
N LYS A 54 -3.91 23.71 -1.28
CA LYS A 54 -4.37 24.20 0.03
C LYS A 54 -5.19 25.50 -0.06
N ASP A 55 -4.78 26.38 -0.98
CA ASP A 55 -5.46 27.65 -1.26
C ASP A 55 -6.50 27.52 -2.38
N GLY A 56 -6.90 26.29 -2.71
CA GLY A 56 -7.87 25.97 -3.76
C GLY A 56 -9.32 26.16 -3.31
N PRO A 57 -10.27 25.70 -4.15
CA PRO A 57 -11.69 25.70 -3.81
C PRO A 57 -11.96 24.98 -2.48
N PRO A 58 -13.00 25.36 -1.72
CA PRO A 58 -13.29 24.75 -0.43
C PRO A 58 -13.68 23.27 -0.57
N ALA A 59 -13.27 22.48 0.42
CA ALA A 59 -13.69 21.09 0.53
C ALA A 59 -15.15 21.02 0.98
N ALA A 60 -15.92 20.10 0.40
CA ALA A 60 -17.25 19.77 0.85
C ALA A 60 -17.19 19.01 2.20
N ASP A 61 -18.28 19.00 2.92
CA ASP A 61 -18.44 18.29 4.19
C ASP A 61 -19.71 17.43 4.20
N ASP A 62 -19.78 16.50 5.15
CA ASP A 62 -20.89 15.56 5.26
C ASP A 62 -22.15 16.19 5.89
N GLU A 63 -22.04 17.32 6.60
CA GLU A 63 -23.18 18.00 7.21
C GLU A 63 -24.03 18.73 6.14
N HIS A 64 -23.37 19.46 5.23
CA HIS A 64 -24.04 20.22 4.17
C HIS A 64 -24.13 19.44 2.85
N ARG A 65 -23.22 18.46 2.61
CA ARG A 65 -23.22 17.59 1.43
C ARG A 65 -23.24 18.34 0.11
N GLN A 66 -22.45 19.40 0.00
CA GLN A 66 -22.44 20.31 -1.15
C GLN A 66 -22.18 19.56 -2.46
N ILE A 67 -21.21 18.64 -2.44
CA ILE A 67 -20.95 17.68 -3.51
C ILE A 67 -20.24 16.46 -2.95
N GLN A 68 -20.72 15.27 -3.30
CA GLN A 68 -20.16 13.98 -2.85
C GLN A 68 -20.32 12.96 -3.95
N GLY A 69 -19.44 11.93 -3.99
CA GLY A 69 -19.58 10.88 -4.98
C GLY A 69 -18.71 9.66 -4.68
N TYR A 70 -18.99 8.58 -5.39
CA TYR A 70 -18.24 7.33 -5.34
C TYR A 70 -18.15 6.71 -6.74
N ALA A 71 -17.23 5.76 -6.91
CA ALA A 71 -17.05 5.02 -8.16
C ALA A 71 -17.72 3.65 -8.08
N SER A 72 -18.22 3.15 -9.22
CA SER A 72 -18.83 1.82 -9.33
C SER A 72 -17.86 0.66 -9.11
N SER A 73 -16.54 0.92 -9.14
CA SER A 73 -15.47 -0.03 -8.81
C SER A 73 -14.29 0.69 -8.17
N THR A 74 -13.50 -0.02 -7.36
CA THR A 74 -12.26 0.50 -6.78
C THR A 74 -11.08 0.45 -7.75
N SER A 75 -11.19 -0.36 -8.80
CA SER A 75 -10.21 -0.47 -9.88
C SER A 75 -10.87 -0.76 -11.21
N ILE A 76 -10.20 -0.40 -12.28
CA ILE A 76 -10.66 -0.59 -13.66
C ILE A 76 -9.45 -0.89 -14.56
N ASN A 77 -9.61 -1.76 -15.55
CA ASN A 77 -8.55 -2.03 -16.51
C ASN A 77 -8.53 -0.98 -17.63
N LEU A 78 -7.39 -0.84 -18.29
CA LEU A 78 -7.27 -0.05 -19.52
C LEU A 78 -8.33 -0.50 -20.55
N GLY A 79 -8.96 0.46 -21.22
CA GLY A 79 -10.00 0.22 -22.22
C GLY A 79 -11.39 -0.08 -21.67
N GLU A 80 -11.59 -0.19 -20.35
CA GLU A 80 -12.89 -0.42 -19.72
C GLU A 80 -13.56 0.87 -19.27
N SER A 81 -14.84 0.79 -18.86
CA SER A 81 -15.63 1.94 -18.38
C SER A 81 -15.87 1.90 -16.88
N LEU A 82 -15.75 3.05 -16.22
CA LEU A 82 -16.02 3.26 -14.81
C LEU A 82 -17.11 4.31 -14.62
N ASP A 83 -18.15 3.98 -13.86
CA ASP A 83 -19.23 4.91 -13.56
C ASP A 83 -18.96 5.68 -12.26
N PHE A 84 -19.32 6.96 -12.25
CA PHE A 84 -19.34 7.80 -11.06
C PHE A 84 -20.77 8.15 -10.68
N HIS A 85 -21.06 8.05 -9.40
CA HIS A 85 -22.34 8.34 -8.77
C HIS A 85 -22.19 9.59 -7.90
N VAL A 86 -22.81 10.70 -8.28
CA VAL A 86 -22.57 12.00 -7.66
C VAL A 86 -23.86 12.62 -7.15
N SER A 87 -23.81 13.15 -5.93
CA SER A 87 -24.84 13.99 -5.31
C SER A 87 -24.36 15.43 -5.23
N VAL A 88 -25.24 16.38 -5.58
CA VAL A 88 -24.96 17.82 -5.55
C VAL A 88 -26.08 18.55 -4.81
N ASN A 89 -25.74 19.28 -3.76
CA ASN A 89 -26.70 20.02 -2.91
C ASN A 89 -26.22 21.48 -2.71
N PRO A 90 -26.99 22.50 -3.11
CA PRO A 90 -28.24 22.40 -3.87
C PRO A 90 -28.01 21.84 -5.28
N THR A 91 -29.06 21.27 -5.88
CA THR A 91 -29.04 20.82 -7.29
C THR A 91 -28.49 21.90 -8.21
N GLY A 92 -27.52 21.54 -9.04
CA GLY A 92 -26.80 22.49 -9.89
C GLY A 92 -25.79 21.82 -10.81
N TRP A 93 -25.08 22.63 -11.57
CA TRP A 93 -24.02 22.16 -12.46
C TRP A 93 -22.76 21.78 -11.68
N TYR A 94 -22.03 20.80 -12.21
CA TYR A 94 -20.73 20.37 -11.68
C TYR A 94 -19.86 19.75 -12.78
N LYS A 95 -18.58 19.52 -12.46
CA LYS A 95 -17.60 18.82 -13.31
C LYS A 95 -16.90 17.74 -12.52
N ILE A 96 -16.41 16.74 -13.27
CA ILE A 96 -15.50 15.70 -12.76
C ILE A 96 -14.16 15.88 -13.46
N THR A 97 -13.11 16.14 -12.70
CA THR A 97 -11.73 16.17 -13.23
C THR A 97 -10.99 14.95 -12.75
N ILE A 98 -10.38 14.22 -13.67
CA ILE A 98 -9.61 13.02 -13.39
C ILE A 98 -8.13 13.39 -13.33
N TYR A 99 -7.48 13.05 -12.23
CA TYR A 99 -6.04 13.19 -12.02
C TYR A 99 -5.40 11.81 -11.87
N ARG A 100 -4.22 11.61 -12.46
CA ARG A 100 -3.32 10.53 -12.09
C ARG A 100 -2.38 11.05 -11.02
N LEU A 101 -2.27 10.33 -9.90
CA LEU A 101 -1.36 10.67 -8.80
C LEU A 101 0.00 10.00 -9.05
N GLY A 102 1.09 10.70 -8.80
CA GLY A 102 2.45 10.23 -9.05
C GLY A 102 3.49 11.27 -8.61
N TRP A 103 4.67 11.28 -9.22
CA TRP A 103 5.72 12.22 -8.87
C TRP A 103 5.65 13.55 -9.63
N TYR A 104 5.67 13.52 -10.96
CA TYR A 104 5.58 14.67 -11.87
C TYR A 104 6.48 15.86 -11.46
N GLY A 105 7.77 15.58 -11.20
CA GLY A 105 8.72 16.61 -10.76
C GLY A 105 8.43 17.22 -9.38
N GLY A 106 7.61 16.57 -8.57
CA GLY A 106 7.17 17.02 -7.25
C GLY A 106 5.80 17.71 -7.23
N ALA A 107 5.14 17.85 -8.38
CA ALA A 107 3.78 18.40 -8.44
C ALA A 107 2.72 17.46 -7.87
N GLY A 108 3.00 16.15 -7.85
CA GLY A 108 2.17 15.14 -7.20
C GLY A 108 1.05 14.56 -8.03
N ALA A 109 0.63 15.19 -9.12
CA ALA A 109 -0.40 14.68 -10.01
C ALA A 109 -0.33 15.28 -11.41
N ARG A 110 -1.03 14.62 -12.34
CA ARG A 110 -1.29 15.12 -13.69
C ARG A 110 -2.78 15.06 -14.00
N ARG A 111 -3.33 16.15 -14.53
CA ARG A 111 -4.71 16.15 -15.01
C ARG A 111 -4.81 15.38 -16.30
N MET A 112 -5.68 14.35 -16.29
CA MET A 112 -5.91 13.48 -17.44
C MET A 112 -7.00 14.00 -18.34
N LEU A 113 -8.14 14.36 -17.74
CA LEU A 113 -9.29 14.93 -18.45
C LEU A 113 -10.24 15.64 -17.49
N THR A 114 -11.16 16.40 -18.05
CA THR A 114 -12.31 16.97 -17.33
C THR A 114 -13.57 16.63 -18.11
N SER A 115 -14.63 16.20 -17.40
CA SER A 115 -15.95 15.94 -18.00
C SER A 115 -16.54 17.22 -18.62
N PRO A 116 -17.52 17.09 -19.51
CA PRO A 116 -18.43 18.20 -19.81
C PRO A 116 -19.09 18.74 -18.52
N ASP A 117 -19.80 19.87 -18.61
CA ASP A 117 -20.69 20.30 -17.55
C ASP A 117 -21.83 19.28 -17.38
N LEU A 118 -21.99 18.79 -16.14
CA LEU A 118 -22.97 17.79 -15.77
C LEU A 118 -24.06 18.42 -14.90
N GLN A 119 -25.30 17.99 -15.11
CA GLN A 119 -26.43 18.41 -14.27
C GLN A 119 -26.48 17.50 -13.04
N GLY A 120 -26.20 18.05 -11.86
CA GLY A 120 -26.27 17.33 -10.59
C GLY A 120 -27.66 17.34 -9.99
N ALA A 121 -27.94 16.34 -9.16
CA ALA A 121 -29.12 16.23 -8.34
C ALA A 121 -28.75 15.92 -6.88
N ASN A 122 -29.55 16.39 -5.94
CA ASN A 122 -29.38 16.01 -4.54
C ASN A 122 -29.92 14.58 -4.33
N GLN A 123 -29.01 13.65 -4.11
CA GLN A 123 -29.34 12.24 -3.90
C GLN A 123 -29.74 12.00 -2.43
N PRO A 124 -30.65 11.03 -2.17
CA PRO A 124 -31.06 10.72 -0.81
C PRO A 124 -29.91 10.09 -0.02
N LEU A 125 -29.87 10.37 1.29
CA LEU A 125 -29.08 9.55 2.21
C LEU A 125 -29.77 8.18 2.38
N PRO A 126 -29.02 7.07 2.23
CA PRO A 126 -29.58 5.76 2.53
C PRO A 126 -29.79 5.61 4.04
N PRO A 127 -30.78 4.81 4.46
CA PRO A 127 -30.92 4.45 5.86
C PRO A 127 -29.75 3.57 6.33
N THR A 128 -29.35 3.71 7.58
CA THR A 128 -28.46 2.76 8.23
C THR A 128 -29.23 1.47 8.52
N ASN A 129 -28.71 0.33 8.08
CA ASN A 129 -29.28 -0.98 8.41
C ASN A 129 -29.16 -1.22 9.92
N PRO A 130 -30.27 -1.45 10.66
CA PRO A 130 -30.25 -1.57 12.12
C PRO A 130 -29.54 -2.84 12.62
N ASP A 131 -29.43 -3.88 11.80
CA ASP A 131 -28.90 -5.18 12.22
C ASP A 131 -27.35 -5.25 12.13
N ASN A 132 -26.75 -4.58 11.14
CA ASN A 132 -25.33 -4.68 10.86
C ASN A 132 -24.61 -3.33 10.63
N GLY A 133 -25.35 -2.21 10.69
CA GLY A 133 -24.81 -0.88 10.50
C GLY A 133 -24.44 -0.51 9.05
N LEU A 134 -24.82 -1.34 8.07
CA LEU A 134 -24.54 -1.09 6.65
C LEU A 134 -25.21 0.22 6.19
N ILE A 135 -24.42 1.04 5.50
CA ILE A 135 -24.87 2.22 4.75
C ILE A 135 -24.38 2.03 3.31
N ALA A 136 -25.30 1.92 2.36
CA ALA A 136 -24.98 1.75 0.93
C ALA A 136 -25.94 2.61 0.09
N CYS A 137 -25.38 3.43 -0.77
CA CYS A 137 -26.13 4.28 -1.69
C CYS A 137 -26.62 3.47 -2.90
N ASP A 138 -27.75 3.93 -3.45
CA ASP A 138 -28.29 3.44 -4.71
C ASP A 138 -28.52 4.64 -5.65
N TRP A 139 -27.45 5.45 -5.80
CA TRP A 139 -27.51 6.63 -6.67
C TRP A 139 -27.33 6.21 -8.12
N PRO A 140 -28.06 6.81 -9.07
CA PRO A 140 -27.85 6.54 -10.48
C PRO A 140 -26.45 6.95 -10.93
N ALA A 141 -25.94 6.29 -11.96
CA ALA A 141 -24.70 6.73 -12.62
C ALA A 141 -24.88 8.15 -13.18
N SER A 142 -23.98 9.02 -12.80
CA SER A 142 -24.00 10.42 -13.20
C SER A 142 -23.14 10.69 -14.43
N TRP A 143 -22.07 9.93 -14.57
CA TRP A 143 -21.14 10.00 -15.69
C TRP A 143 -20.28 8.74 -15.77
N SER A 144 -20.02 8.28 -17.01
CA SER A 144 -19.14 7.13 -17.29
C SER A 144 -17.82 7.61 -17.89
N LEU A 145 -16.73 7.21 -17.27
CA LEU A 145 -15.38 7.37 -17.78
C LEU A 145 -15.02 6.16 -18.65
N GLN A 146 -14.78 6.36 -19.93
CA GLN A 146 -14.10 5.37 -20.75
C GLN A 146 -12.59 5.54 -20.57
N VAL A 147 -11.92 4.61 -19.90
CA VAL A 147 -10.47 4.67 -19.66
C VAL A 147 -9.74 4.42 -20.99
N PRO A 148 -8.93 5.34 -21.50
CA PRO A 148 -8.15 5.13 -22.73
C PRO A 148 -7.09 4.03 -22.55
N ASN A 149 -6.78 3.32 -23.65
CA ASN A 149 -5.75 2.28 -23.64
C ASN A 149 -4.32 2.82 -23.51
N ASP A 150 -4.12 4.11 -23.74
CA ASP A 150 -2.82 4.80 -23.64
C ASP A 150 -2.57 5.46 -22.28
N TRP A 151 -3.48 5.27 -21.31
CA TRP A 151 -3.24 5.72 -19.96
C TRP A 151 -2.23 4.79 -19.26
N THR A 152 -1.45 5.36 -18.36
CA THR A 152 -0.49 4.62 -17.55
C THR A 152 -1.17 4.09 -16.29
N SER A 153 -0.94 2.81 -15.95
CA SER A 153 -1.39 2.24 -14.68
C SER A 153 -1.00 3.13 -13.49
N GLY A 154 -1.88 3.26 -12.50
CA GLY A 154 -1.64 4.18 -11.38
C GLY A 154 -2.82 4.33 -10.43
N LEU A 155 -2.58 5.09 -9.37
CA LEU A 155 -3.64 5.63 -8.52
C LEU A 155 -4.20 6.89 -9.17
N TYR A 156 -5.51 6.93 -9.31
CA TYR A 156 -6.24 8.06 -9.91
C TYR A 156 -7.22 8.65 -8.90
N GLN A 157 -7.51 9.93 -9.09
CA GLN A 157 -8.45 10.67 -8.26
C GLN A 157 -9.48 11.35 -9.16
N ALA A 158 -10.76 11.04 -8.96
CA ALA A 158 -11.86 11.80 -9.54
C ALA A 158 -12.23 12.94 -8.58
N VAL A 159 -12.01 14.17 -8.98
CA VAL A 159 -12.37 15.38 -8.22
C VAL A 159 -13.67 15.94 -8.77
N PHE A 160 -14.69 15.98 -7.92
CA PHE A 160 -16.00 16.56 -8.20
C PHE A 160 -16.00 18.03 -7.79
N THR A 161 -16.37 18.94 -8.69
CA THR A 161 -16.39 20.38 -8.39
C THR A 161 -17.74 20.97 -8.77
N SER A 162 -18.50 21.50 -7.80
CA SER A 162 -19.78 22.17 -8.03
C SER A 162 -19.59 23.56 -8.67
N ALA A 163 -20.64 24.10 -9.26
CA ALA A 163 -20.61 25.44 -9.84
C ALA A 163 -20.24 26.53 -8.83
N ASP A 164 -20.59 26.32 -7.56
CA ASP A 164 -20.24 27.24 -6.45
C ASP A 164 -18.81 27.02 -5.93
N GLY A 165 -18.06 26.12 -6.55
CA GLY A 165 -16.65 25.87 -6.23
C GLY A 165 -16.40 24.86 -5.11
N TRP A 166 -17.41 24.25 -4.49
CA TRP A 166 -17.21 23.16 -3.53
C TRP A 166 -16.63 21.94 -4.23
N ARG A 167 -15.73 21.22 -3.55
CA ARG A 167 -15.11 20.02 -4.11
C ARG A 167 -15.08 18.87 -3.11
N SER A 168 -15.23 17.67 -3.65
CA SER A 168 -14.91 16.40 -3.01
C SER A 168 -14.27 15.45 -4.03
N CYS A 169 -13.89 14.27 -3.63
CA CYS A 169 -13.23 13.34 -4.53
C CYS A 169 -13.49 11.87 -4.19
N THR A 170 -13.05 10.99 -5.09
CA THR A 170 -12.98 9.54 -4.85
C THR A 170 -11.78 8.95 -5.57
N PRO A 171 -10.96 8.10 -4.89
CA PRO A 171 -9.84 7.40 -5.52
C PRO A 171 -10.33 6.17 -6.28
N PHE A 172 -9.57 5.80 -7.32
CA PHE A 172 -9.68 4.54 -8.03
C PHE A 172 -8.34 4.16 -8.66
N VAL A 173 -8.15 2.91 -8.97
CA VAL A 173 -6.92 2.42 -9.61
C VAL A 173 -7.20 2.11 -11.08
N VAL A 174 -6.36 2.60 -11.98
CA VAL A 174 -6.28 2.10 -13.35
C VAL A 174 -5.23 1.02 -13.39
N ARG A 175 -5.67 -0.23 -13.66
CA ARG A 175 -4.80 -1.38 -13.85
C ARG A 175 -4.32 -1.47 -15.28
N ASP A 176 -3.24 -2.19 -15.48
CA ASP A 176 -2.86 -2.78 -16.75
C ASP A 176 -2.76 -4.29 -16.57
N ASP A 177 -3.82 -5.01 -16.94
CA ASP A 177 -3.89 -6.46 -16.79
C ASP A 177 -2.93 -7.20 -17.75
N GLN A 178 -2.27 -6.49 -18.66
CA GLN A 178 -1.22 -7.01 -19.53
C GLN A 178 0.20 -6.58 -19.11
N ALA A 179 0.33 -5.79 -18.04
CA ALA A 179 1.63 -5.29 -17.57
C ALA A 179 2.64 -6.42 -17.35
N THR A 180 3.87 -6.17 -17.74
CA THR A 180 5.05 -7.05 -17.52
C THR A 180 6.02 -6.44 -16.52
N SER A 181 5.58 -5.47 -15.75
CA SER A 181 6.36 -4.76 -14.75
C SER A 181 7.00 -5.70 -13.73
N ALA A 182 8.16 -5.32 -13.21
CA ALA A 182 8.86 -6.11 -12.21
C ALA A 182 8.11 -6.15 -10.86
N LEU A 183 7.46 -5.05 -10.51
CA LEU A 183 6.75 -4.87 -9.26
C LEU A 183 5.28 -4.50 -9.48
N CYS A 184 4.40 -4.98 -8.60
CA CYS A 184 3.03 -4.50 -8.49
C CYS A 184 2.80 -3.80 -7.14
N VAL A 185 2.24 -2.60 -7.17
CA VAL A 185 1.83 -1.85 -5.97
C VAL A 185 0.36 -2.14 -5.69
N ALA A 186 0.08 -2.77 -4.55
CA ALA A 186 -1.27 -3.10 -4.11
C ALA A 186 -1.77 -2.06 -3.10
N LEU A 187 -2.92 -1.43 -3.39
CA LEU A 187 -3.52 -0.39 -2.55
C LEU A 187 -4.59 -0.95 -1.62
N PRO A 188 -4.66 -0.51 -0.34
CA PRO A 188 -5.44 -1.12 0.73
C PRO A 188 -6.90 -0.64 0.75
N VAL A 189 -7.64 -0.79 -0.34
CA VAL A 189 -9.01 -0.23 -0.48
C VAL A 189 -9.99 -0.81 0.54
N THR A 190 -9.80 -2.05 0.98
CA THR A 190 -10.60 -2.67 2.04
C THR A 190 -10.40 -1.96 3.38
N THR A 191 -9.16 -1.58 3.69
CA THR A 191 -8.84 -0.82 4.91
C THR A 191 -9.37 0.60 4.83
N TRP A 192 -9.21 1.29 3.69
CA TRP A 192 -9.83 2.61 3.52
C TRP A 192 -11.33 2.58 3.81
N GLN A 193 -12.05 1.56 3.29
CA GLN A 193 -13.48 1.44 3.48
C GLN A 193 -13.85 1.03 4.91
N ALA A 194 -13.02 0.22 5.59
CA ALA A 194 -13.24 -0.16 6.97
C ALA A 194 -13.23 1.04 7.95
N TYR A 195 -12.40 2.05 7.65
CA TYR A 195 -12.28 3.28 8.43
C TYR A 195 -13.26 4.38 7.99
N ASN A 196 -13.92 4.23 6.84
CA ASN A 196 -14.81 5.23 6.30
C ASN A 196 -16.07 5.40 7.18
N GLN A 197 -16.23 6.56 7.84
CA GLN A 197 -17.31 6.87 8.76
C GLN A 197 -18.51 7.57 8.06
N TRP A 198 -18.53 7.58 6.73
CA TRP A 198 -19.53 8.33 5.97
C TRP A 198 -20.98 7.93 6.31
N PRO A 199 -21.90 8.94 6.41
CA PRO A 199 -21.62 10.37 6.50
C PRO A 199 -21.14 10.79 7.89
N LEU A 200 -20.09 11.61 7.97
CA LEU A 200 -19.56 12.15 9.23
C LEU A 200 -20.37 13.39 9.65
N ASP A 201 -21.70 13.20 9.84
CA ASP A 201 -22.69 14.28 10.05
C ASP A 201 -23.15 14.42 11.51
N GLY A 202 -22.53 13.68 12.41
CA GLY A 202 -22.93 13.67 13.84
C GLY A 202 -24.16 12.83 14.15
N ARG A 203 -24.74 12.08 13.20
CA ARG A 203 -26.02 11.38 13.37
C ARG A 203 -26.08 9.98 12.76
N ASN A 204 -25.64 9.81 11.51
CA ASN A 204 -25.97 8.63 10.71
C ASN A 204 -24.79 7.72 10.42
N GLY A 205 -23.58 8.25 10.27
CA GLY A 205 -22.44 7.52 9.78
C GLY A 205 -21.97 6.38 10.67
N THR A 206 -21.52 5.30 10.03
CA THR A 206 -20.96 4.12 10.68
C THR A 206 -19.72 3.63 9.94
N SER A 207 -18.81 3.01 10.70
CA SER A 207 -17.64 2.30 10.19
C SER A 207 -17.45 0.99 10.98
N LEU A 208 -16.45 0.19 10.63
CA LEU A 208 -16.08 -0.97 11.45
C LEU A 208 -15.46 -0.59 12.81
N TYR A 209 -15.41 0.71 13.15
CA TYR A 209 -14.84 1.21 14.40
C TYR A 209 -15.83 1.92 15.29
N ALA A 210 -16.80 2.61 14.73
CA ALA A 210 -17.74 3.42 15.50
C ALA A 210 -19.07 3.65 14.76
N GLY A 211 -20.07 4.06 15.53
CA GLY A 211 -21.32 4.64 15.07
C GLY A 211 -21.78 5.74 16.03
N TYR A 212 -22.78 6.53 15.64
CA TYR A 212 -23.27 7.64 16.43
C TYR A 212 -24.35 7.23 17.45
N LYS A 213 -24.23 7.77 18.66
CA LYS A 213 -25.28 7.79 19.66
C LYS A 213 -26.32 8.87 19.33
N ALA A 214 -27.49 8.80 19.98
CA ALA A 214 -28.52 9.81 19.84
C ALA A 214 -28.13 11.23 20.24
N ASP A 215 -27.09 11.39 21.06
CA ASP A 215 -26.52 12.68 21.45
C ASP A 215 -25.43 13.22 20.49
N GLY A 216 -25.15 12.50 19.38
CA GLY A 216 -24.14 12.85 18.39
C GLY A 216 -22.71 12.37 18.75
N GLY A 217 -22.52 11.76 19.91
CA GLY A 217 -21.23 11.19 20.28
C GLY A 217 -20.96 9.86 19.58
N MET A 218 -19.72 9.61 19.15
CA MET A 218 -19.34 8.30 18.58
C MET A 218 -19.00 7.28 19.67
N THR A 219 -19.33 6.01 19.39
CA THR A 219 -18.95 4.87 20.24
C THR A 219 -18.66 3.63 19.40
N SER A 220 -17.71 2.83 19.88
CA SER A 220 -17.41 1.51 19.29
C SER A 220 -18.54 0.49 19.44
N ASP A 221 -19.43 0.67 20.40
CA ASP A 221 -20.57 -0.24 20.64
C ASP A 221 -21.61 -0.19 19.51
N LEU A 222 -21.62 0.91 18.75
CA LEU A 222 -22.50 1.12 17.60
C LEU A 222 -21.74 1.02 16.25
N ARG A 223 -20.55 0.39 16.26
CA ARG A 223 -19.83 0.15 15.02
C ARG A 223 -20.62 -0.76 14.07
N ALA A 224 -20.46 -0.55 12.78
CA ALA A 224 -20.96 -1.48 11.80
C ALA A 224 -20.21 -2.82 11.88
N THR A 225 -20.87 -3.89 11.47
CA THR A 225 -20.28 -5.20 11.20
C THR A 225 -20.18 -5.49 9.70
N GLN A 226 -20.83 -4.65 8.88
CA GLN A 226 -20.76 -4.69 7.42
C GLN A 226 -20.62 -3.28 6.85
N VAL A 227 -19.82 -3.11 5.80
CA VAL A 227 -19.62 -1.84 5.10
C VAL A 227 -19.67 -2.02 3.58
N SER A 228 -19.98 -0.94 2.85
CA SER A 228 -20.13 -0.95 1.40
C SER A 228 -19.17 0.03 0.74
N PHE A 229 -18.67 -0.32 -0.45
CA PHE A 229 -17.98 0.61 -1.36
C PHE A 229 -18.96 1.52 -2.12
N ASP A 230 -20.27 1.23 -2.11
CA ASP A 230 -21.29 2.07 -2.74
C ASP A 230 -21.69 3.22 -1.82
N ARG A 231 -20.71 4.04 -1.46
CA ARG A 231 -20.89 5.28 -0.69
C ARG A 231 -19.66 6.17 -0.81
N PRO A 232 -19.80 7.50 -0.70
CA PRO A 232 -18.66 8.41 -0.64
C PRO A 232 -17.69 8.06 0.51
N TYR A 233 -16.43 8.48 0.42
CA TYR A 233 -15.61 8.67 1.60
C TYR A 233 -16.03 9.93 2.35
N SER A 234 -15.79 9.97 3.66
CA SER A 234 -16.25 11.06 4.54
C SER A 234 -15.68 12.43 4.12
N ASN A 235 -16.49 13.48 4.31
CA ASN A 235 -16.13 14.86 4.04
C ASN A 235 -15.67 15.11 2.60
N ASP A 236 -14.40 15.45 2.42
CA ASP A 236 -13.78 15.76 1.13
C ASP A 236 -13.57 14.55 0.20
N GLY A 237 -13.87 13.35 0.69
CA GLY A 237 -13.75 12.13 -0.09
C GLY A 237 -12.35 11.51 -0.10
N ILE A 238 -11.41 12.03 0.69
CA ILE A 238 -10.07 11.48 0.83
C ILE A 238 -10.08 10.36 1.89
N PRO A 239 -9.63 9.13 1.57
CA PRO A 239 -9.55 8.06 2.55
C PRO A 239 -8.64 8.41 3.73
N SER A 240 -8.93 7.83 4.90
CA SER A 240 -8.08 7.99 6.08
C SER A 240 -6.66 7.50 5.82
N ARG A 241 -5.64 8.27 6.20
CA ARG A 241 -4.19 8.00 6.01
C ARG A 241 -3.70 8.00 4.57
N PHE A 242 -4.47 8.44 3.61
CA PHE A 242 -4.13 8.49 2.19
C PHE A 242 -2.77 9.13 1.88
N ASP A 243 -2.33 10.05 2.72
CA ASP A 243 -0.99 10.67 2.60
C ASP A 243 0.16 9.66 2.74
N ASP A 244 -0.04 8.56 3.46
CA ASP A 244 1.02 7.56 3.66
C ASP A 244 1.19 6.71 2.38
N GLU A 245 0.11 6.43 1.63
CA GLU A 245 0.16 5.83 0.30
C GLU A 245 0.78 6.78 -0.73
N ILE A 246 0.40 8.07 -0.69
CA ILE A 246 0.96 9.10 -1.58
C ILE A 246 2.48 9.23 -1.40
N ASP A 247 2.98 9.22 -0.16
CA ASP A 247 4.42 9.26 0.12
C ASP A 247 5.15 8.07 -0.54
N ALA A 248 4.58 6.86 -0.44
CA ALA A 248 5.14 5.66 -1.07
C ALA A 248 5.12 5.75 -2.60
N ILE A 249 3.97 6.11 -3.18
CA ILE A 249 3.77 6.22 -4.63
C ILE A 249 4.73 7.24 -5.23
N GLN A 250 4.81 8.44 -4.65
CA GLN A 250 5.70 9.49 -5.14
C GLN A 250 7.18 9.08 -5.07
N TRP A 251 7.55 8.36 -4.02
CA TRP A 251 8.92 7.86 -3.89
C TRP A 251 9.23 6.78 -4.93
N LEU A 252 8.34 5.79 -5.10
CA LEU A 252 8.51 4.71 -6.07
C LEU A 252 8.60 5.25 -7.51
N GLU A 253 7.71 6.15 -7.88
CA GLU A 253 7.67 6.71 -9.23
C GLU A 253 8.84 7.68 -9.50
N ARG A 254 9.30 8.42 -8.49
CA ARG A 254 10.52 9.25 -8.60
C ARG A 254 11.78 8.42 -8.80
N SER A 255 11.80 7.22 -8.24
CA SER A 255 12.97 6.33 -8.26
C SER A 255 13.05 5.46 -9.52
N ASP A 256 12.21 5.71 -10.51
CA ASP A 256 12.19 5.05 -11.83
C ASP A 256 12.03 3.51 -11.77
N TYR A 257 11.33 3.00 -10.74
CA TYR A 257 10.98 1.59 -10.71
C TYR A 257 9.90 1.26 -11.74
N ASP A 258 10.08 0.14 -12.44
CA ASP A 258 9.06 -0.43 -13.34
C ASP A 258 7.95 -1.07 -12.49
N ILE A 259 6.85 -0.34 -12.33
CA ILE A 259 5.73 -0.68 -11.45
C ILE A 259 4.40 -0.63 -12.20
N THR A 260 3.46 -1.45 -11.75
CA THR A 260 2.04 -1.36 -12.08
C THR A 260 1.23 -1.32 -10.79
N TYR A 261 -0.07 -1.03 -10.89
CA TYR A 261 -0.93 -0.86 -9.73
C TYR A 261 -2.13 -1.78 -9.76
N ALA A 262 -2.54 -2.21 -8.57
CA ALA A 262 -3.76 -2.98 -8.32
C ALA A 262 -4.30 -2.62 -6.93
N THR A 263 -5.43 -3.21 -6.54
CA THR A 263 -6.02 -3.06 -5.22
C THR A 263 -6.04 -4.39 -4.46
N SER A 264 -6.30 -4.32 -3.15
CA SER A 264 -6.56 -5.51 -2.33
C SER A 264 -7.72 -6.36 -2.87
N LEU A 265 -8.76 -5.75 -3.47
CA LEU A 265 -9.86 -6.50 -4.11
C LEU A 265 -9.43 -7.19 -5.41
N ASP A 266 -8.46 -6.66 -6.13
CA ASP A 266 -7.91 -7.33 -7.31
C ASP A 266 -7.11 -8.58 -6.92
N LEU A 267 -6.44 -8.54 -5.77
CA LEU A 267 -5.78 -9.72 -5.18
C LEU A 267 -6.81 -10.78 -4.77
N HIS A 268 -7.94 -10.38 -4.17
CA HIS A 268 -9.05 -11.29 -3.83
C HIS A 268 -9.61 -12.00 -5.05
N SER A 269 -9.93 -11.24 -6.10
CA SER A 269 -10.61 -11.75 -7.29
C SER A 269 -9.68 -12.48 -8.29
N GLY A 270 -8.36 -12.44 -8.05
CA GLY A 270 -7.36 -13.01 -8.95
C GLY A 270 -7.06 -12.15 -10.20
N ARG A 271 -7.61 -10.93 -10.29
CA ARG A 271 -7.19 -9.94 -11.32
C ARG A 271 -5.72 -9.55 -11.13
N LEU A 272 -5.30 -9.38 -9.87
CA LEU A 272 -3.88 -9.36 -9.52
C LEU A 272 -3.41 -10.79 -9.24
N ASP A 273 -2.69 -11.41 -10.18
CA ASP A 273 -1.93 -12.64 -9.94
C ASP A 273 -0.50 -12.28 -9.51
N PRO A 274 -0.15 -12.42 -8.22
CA PRO A 274 1.17 -12.02 -7.73
C PRO A 274 2.34 -12.77 -8.41
N LYS A 275 2.09 -13.98 -8.93
CA LYS A 275 3.14 -14.80 -9.58
C LYS A 275 3.66 -14.20 -10.89
N ARG A 276 2.99 -13.21 -11.43
CA ARG A 276 3.43 -12.47 -12.61
C ARG A 276 4.57 -11.49 -12.32
N PHE A 277 4.82 -11.16 -11.05
CA PHE A 277 5.73 -10.12 -10.61
C PHE A 277 6.90 -10.69 -9.82
N ARG A 278 8.01 -9.96 -9.79
CA ARG A 278 9.14 -10.23 -8.88
C ARG A 278 8.75 -9.96 -7.44
N GLY A 279 7.93 -8.95 -7.23
CA GLY A 279 7.42 -8.58 -5.93
C GLY A 279 6.11 -7.82 -5.98
N VAL A 280 5.34 -7.97 -4.89
CA VAL A 280 4.17 -7.14 -4.62
C VAL A 280 4.48 -6.23 -3.44
N VAL A 281 4.26 -4.92 -3.64
CA VAL A 281 4.48 -3.88 -2.63
C VAL A 281 3.14 -3.46 -2.07
N PHE A 282 2.91 -3.75 -0.81
CA PHE A 282 1.78 -3.26 -0.04
C PHE A 282 2.19 -1.95 0.62
N CYS A 283 1.68 -0.83 0.08
CA CYS A 283 1.93 0.49 0.64
C CYS A 283 0.71 1.00 1.39
N GLY A 284 0.95 1.69 2.51
CA GLY A 284 -0.11 2.14 3.40
C GLY A 284 -0.62 1.08 4.37
N HIS A 285 -1.64 1.44 5.13
CA HIS A 285 -2.20 0.59 6.17
C HIS A 285 -3.13 -0.47 5.58
N ASP A 286 -2.71 -1.75 5.56
CA ASP A 286 -3.43 -2.85 4.92
C ASP A 286 -3.87 -3.94 5.93
N GLU A 287 -4.87 -3.60 6.72
CA GLU A 287 -5.31 -4.31 7.92
C GLU A 287 -6.36 -5.41 7.63
N TYR A 288 -7.20 -5.25 6.57
CA TYR A 288 -8.39 -6.05 6.33
C TYR A 288 -8.25 -6.95 5.09
N TRP A 289 -8.13 -8.26 5.32
CA TRP A 289 -7.84 -9.25 4.28
C TRP A 289 -8.87 -10.37 4.22
N THR A 290 -9.23 -10.80 3.02
CA THR A 290 -10.01 -12.02 2.80
C THR A 290 -9.13 -13.27 2.84
N THR A 291 -9.76 -14.44 2.88
CA THR A 291 -9.06 -15.73 2.79
C THR A 291 -8.32 -15.87 1.45
N GLU A 292 -8.95 -15.44 0.37
CA GLU A 292 -8.40 -15.47 -0.99
C GLU A 292 -7.15 -14.60 -1.12
N MET A 293 -7.18 -13.38 -0.56
CA MET A 293 -6.00 -12.50 -0.51
C MET A 293 -4.84 -13.15 0.25
N ARG A 294 -5.13 -13.73 1.42
CA ARG A 294 -4.11 -14.42 2.22
C ARG A 294 -3.53 -15.61 1.48
N GLN A 295 -4.36 -16.45 0.88
CA GLN A 295 -3.94 -17.62 0.11
C GLN A 295 -3.12 -17.21 -1.13
N ALA A 296 -3.51 -16.14 -1.83
CA ALA A 296 -2.76 -15.62 -2.96
C ALA A 296 -1.35 -15.16 -2.55
N ALA A 297 -1.22 -14.47 -1.41
CA ALA A 297 0.06 -14.04 -0.86
C ALA A 297 0.93 -15.23 -0.41
N ASP A 298 0.36 -16.20 0.33
CA ASP A 298 1.07 -17.42 0.75
C ASP A 298 1.57 -18.22 -0.46
N GLN A 299 0.74 -18.38 -1.50
CA GLN A 299 1.10 -19.06 -2.75
C GLN A 299 2.14 -18.29 -3.56
N ALA A 300 2.10 -16.96 -3.55
CA ALA A 300 3.09 -16.11 -4.21
C ALA A 300 4.47 -16.34 -3.61
N VAL A 301 4.59 -16.27 -2.29
CA VAL A 301 5.86 -16.53 -1.57
C VAL A 301 6.34 -17.97 -1.78
N ALA A 302 5.42 -18.93 -1.75
CA ALA A 302 5.76 -20.33 -2.06
C ALA A 302 6.23 -20.51 -3.53
N GLY A 303 5.77 -19.65 -4.44
CA GLY A 303 6.14 -19.63 -5.86
C GLY A 303 7.39 -18.82 -6.20
N GLY A 304 7.99 -18.10 -5.24
CA GLY A 304 9.20 -17.28 -5.45
C GLY A 304 8.94 -15.79 -5.63
N THR A 305 7.67 -15.32 -5.55
CA THR A 305 7.35 -13.90 -5.56
C THR A 305 7.61 -13.29 -4.19
N SER A 306 8.25 -12.14 -4.17
CA SER A 306 8.56 -11.39 -2.96
C SER A 306 7.35 -10.55 -2.47
N LEU A 307 7.26 -10.32 -1.15
CA LEU A 307 6.29 -9.40 -0.56
C LEU A 307 7.01 -8.29 0.20
N VAL A 308 6.59 -7.07 -0.02
CA VAL A 308 7.13 -5.87 0.65
C VAL A 308 5.99 -5.15 1.34
N VAL A 309 6.05 -5.03 2.66
CA VAL A 309 5.02 -4.33 3.45
C VAL A 309 5.64 -3.07 4.07
N PHE A 310 5.27 -1.91 3.53
CA PHE A 310 5.73 -0.59 4.02
C PHE A 310 4.83 -0.03 5.12
N SER A 311 4.35 -0.89 6.00
CA SER A 311 3.36 -0.54 7.00
C SER A 311 3.54 -1.36 8.28
N ALA A 312 2.55 -1.29 9.16
CA ALA A 312 2.37 -2.14 10.32
C ALA A 312 0.89 -2.52 10.45
N ASN A 313 0.60 -3.49 11.32
CA ASN A 313 -0.74 -4.02 11.54
C ASN A 313 -1.40 -4.48 10.23
N SER A 314 -0.59 -5.02 9.33
CA SER A 314 -1.06 -5.58 8.07
C SER A 314 -1.59 -6.98 8.28
N LEU A 315 -2.57 -7.38 7.44
CA LEU A 315 -3.13 -8.74 7.50
C LEU A 315 -3.73 -9.08 8.89
N TYR A 316 -4.40 -8.14 9.55
CA TYR A 316 -4.84 -8.30 10.94
C TYR A 316 -6.25 -8.86 11.08
N TRP A 317 -7.23 -8.24 10.38
CA TRP A 317 -8.62 -8.67 10.39
C TRP A 317 -8.96 -9.53 9.18
N ARG A 318 -9.54 -10.70 9.42
CA ARG A 318 -10.19 -11.45 8.36
C ARG A 318 -11.55 -10.85 8.07
N ILE A 319 -11.84 -10.63 6.78
CA ILE A 319 -13.12 -10.15 6.27
C ILE A 319 -13.74 -11.15 5.29
N LEU A 320 -15.05 -11.04 5.07
CA LEU A 320 -15.77 -11.75 4.01
C LEU A 320 -16.40 -10.74 3.08
N LEU A 321 -16.21 -10.93 1.76
CA LEU A 321 -16.97 -10.22 0.74
C LEU A 321 -18.33 -10.93 0.59
N GLU A 322 -19.41 -10.17 0.59
CA GLU A 322 -20.75 -10.71 0.63
C GLU A 322 -21.69 -9.97 -0.32
N GLU A 323 -22.57 -10.71 -0.99
CA GLU A 323 -23.72 -10.10 -1.64
C GLU A 323 -24.65 -9.51 -0.58
N ALA A 324 -25.02 -8.25 -0.73
CA ALA A 324 -25.96 -7.60 0.18
C ALA A 324 -26.84 -6.61 -0.59
N ASP A 325 -28.11 -6.59 -0.27
CA ASP A 325 -29.11 -5.66 -0.86
C ASP A 325 -29.12 -5.67 -2.39
N GLY A 326 -28.89 -6.85 -3.01
CA GLY A 326 -28.84 -7.02 -4.46
C GLY A 326 -27.55 -6.54 -5.13
N ARG A 327 -26.53 -6.17 -4.35
CA ARG A 327 -25.21 -5.76 -4.83
C ARG A 327 -24.27 -6.95 -4.92
N PRO A 328 -23.36 -6.98 -5.92
CA PRO A 328 -22.31 -7.99 -6.01
C PRO A 328 -21.46 -8.08 -4.74
N ALA A 329 -20.90 -9.26 -4.45
CA ALA A 329 -20.09 -9.50 -3.26
C ALA A 329 -18.90 -8.51 -3.14
N GLU A 330 -18.25 -8.14 -4.24
CA GLU A 330 -17.12 -7.18 -4.23
C GLU A 330 -17.51 -5.75 -3.78
N ARG A 331 -18.82 -5.45 -3.60
CA ARG A 331 -19.27 -4.11 -3.15
C ARG A 331 -19.48 -4.01 -1.65
N ASN A 332 -19.52 -5.14 -0.94
CA ASN A 332 -19.76 -5.15 0.51
C ASN A 332 -18.82 -6.14 1.18
N PHE A 333 -18.44 -5.86 2.43
CA PHE A 333 -17.73 -6.84 3.24
C PHE A 333 -18.10 -6.73 4.72
N SER A 334 -18.00 -7.88 5.39
CA SER A 334 -18.31 -8.05 6.81
C SER A 334 -17.06 -8.25 7.65
N CYS A 335 -17.06 -7.65 8.86
CA CYS A 335 -16.09 -7.89 9.90
C CYS A 335 -16.72 -7.70 11.29
N THR A 336 -17.08 -8.78 11.94
CA THR A 336 -17.72 -8.75 13.27
C THR A 336 -16.74 -8.46 14.39
N LYS A 337 -15.43 -8.78 14.17
CA LYS A 337 -14.35 -8.68 15.17
C LYS A 337 -14.58 -9.58 16.40
N VAL A 338 -15.41 -10.62 16.26
CA VAL A 338 -15.74 -11.56 17.33
C VAL A 338 -14.97 -12.85 17.13
N ARG A 339 -14.20 -13.23 18.15
CA ARG A 339 -13.50 -14.52 18.16
C ARG A 339 -14.53 -15.67 18.27
N PRO A 340 -14.43 -16.73 17.44
CA PRO A 340 -15.28 -17.90 17.58
C PRO A 340 -15.08 -18.58 18.94
N GLU A 341 -16.13 -19.21 19.45
CA GLU A 341 -16.01 -20.09 20.62
C GLU A 341 -15.11 -21.29 20.31
N SER A 342 -14.48 -21.84 21.35
CA SER A 342 -13.58 -22.99 21.19
C SER A 342 -14.37 -24.19 20.60
N GLY A 343 -13.89 -24.71 19.46
CA GLY A 343 -14.53 -25.82 18.74
C GLY A 343 -15.67 -25.42 17.79
N ALA A 344 -15.99 -24.12 17.66
CA ALA A 344 -16.92 -23.64 16.65
C ALA A 344 -16.31 -23.68 15.25
N ALA A 345 -17.17 -23.79 14.22
CA ALA A 345 -16.73 -23.65 12.84
C ALA A 345 -16.17 -22.22 12.59
N THR A 346 -15.04 -22.13 11.88
CA THR A 346 -14.33 -20.87 11.65
C THR A 346 -14.48 -20.35 10.22
N ASN A 347 -15.18 -21.07 9.34
CA ASN A 347 -15.28 -20.73 7.92
C ASN A 347 -15.81 -19.31 7.67
N ASP A 348 -16.78 -18.87 8.47
CA ASP A 348 -17.42 -17.55 8.34
C ASP A 348 -16.98 -16.56 9.43
N ALA A 349 -15.99 -16.93 10.25
CA ALA A 349 -15.50 -16.06 11.31
C ALA A 349 -14.72 -14.88 10.76
N THR A 350 -15.12 -13.65 11.11
CA THR A 350 -14.46 -12.41 10.74
C THR A 350 -13.84 -11.77 11.98
N CYS A 351 -12.68 -12.28 12.36
CA CYS A 351 -11.92 -11.89 13.54
C CYS A 351 -10.44 -11.75 13.16
N ARG A 352 -9.54 -11.62 14.14
CA ARG A 352 -8.11 -11.55 13.85
C ARG A 352 -7.62 -12.87 13.27
N TRP A 353 -6.73 -12.81 12.30
CA TRP A 353 -6.14 -14.00 11.69
C TRP A 353 -5.48 -14.91 12.73
N ARG A 354 -4.82 -14.33 13.76
CA ARG A 354 -4.20 -15.11 14.85
C ARG A 354 -5.21 -15.85 15.74
N ASP A 355 -6.47 -15.47 15.74
CA ASP A 355 -7.54 -16.18 16.44
C ASP A 355 -8.06 -17.38 15.63
N LEU A 356 -7.60 -17.55 14.39
CA LEU A 356 -7.95 -18.62 13.45
C LEU A 356 -6.76 -19.55 13.16
N ASP A 357 -5.77 -19.61 14.06
CA ASP A 357 -4.53 -20.38 13.93
C ASP A 357 -3.70 -20.03 12.68
N ALA A 358 -3.90 -18.82 12.14
CA ALA A 358 -3.19 -18.31 10.97
C ALA A 358 -2.59 -16.92 11.27
N PRO A 359 -1.66 -16.81 12.25
CA PRO A 359 -1.11 -15.52 12.66
C PRO A 359 -0.40 -14.82 11.51
N GLU A 360 -0.40 -13.51 11.53
CA GLU A 360 0.23 -12.66 10.52
C GLU A 360 1.72 -12.96 10.42
N ALA A 361 2.37 -13.22 11.57
CA ALA A 361 3.79 -13.52 11.62
C ALA A 361 4.19 -14.82 10.91
N ALA A 362 3.26 -15.76 10.67
CA ALA A 362 3.55 -16.95 9.87
C ALA A 362 3.88 -16.60 8.41
N LEU A 363 3.38 -15.47 7.90
CA LEU A 363 3.71 -14.95 6.56
C LEU A 363 4.72 -13.80 6.62
N LEU A 364 4.56 -12.85 7.57
CA LEU A 364 5.33 -11.60 7.59
C LEU A 364 6.58 -11.66 8.48
N GLY A 365 6.72 -12.68 9.33
CA GLY A 365 7.78 -12.78 10.35
C GLY A 365 7.54 -11.93 11.59
N VAL A 366 6.60 -11.01 11.53
CA VAL A 366 6.18 -10.09 12.60
C VAL A 366 4.67 -9.99 12.63
N GLN A 367 4.12 -9.49 13.73
CA GLN A 367 2.69 -9.18 13.81
C GLN A 367 2.42 -8.00 14.74
N TYR A 368 1.21 -7.44 14.65
CA TYR A 368 0.79 -6.28 15.41
C TYR A 368 1.08 -6.39 16.90
N ASN A 369 1.76 -5.37 17.43
CA ASN A 369 2.27 -5.28 18.80
C ASN A 369 1.71 -4.10 19.59
N GLY A 370 1.08 -3.13 18.92
CA GLY A 370 0.36 -2.03 19.58
C GLY A 370 0.42 -0.70 18.87
N ILE A 371 -0.47 0.21 19.29
CA ILE A 371 -0.47 1.60 18.86
C ILE A 371 0.64 2.34 19.60
N VAL A 372 1.52 2.99 18.89
CA VAL A 372 2.62 3.79 19.43
C VAL A 372 2.06 5.06 20.09
N HIS A 373 2.32 5.26 21.38
CA HIS A 373 1.80 6.42 22.10
C HIS A 373 2.42 7.73 21.59
N THR A 374 3.73 7.76 21.47
CA THR A 374 4.51 8.86 20.91
C THR A 374 5.55 8.29 19.98
N GLN A 375 5.70 8.87 18.78
CA GLN A 375 6.68 8.41 17.81
C GLN A 375 8.09 8.36 18.43
N VAL A 376 8.83 7.31 18.09
CA VAL A 376 10.19 7.07 18.55
C VAL A 376 11.14 6.84 17.37
N PRO A 377 12.46 6.94 17.57
CA PRO A 377 13.41 6.56 16.53
C PRO A 377 13.37 5.05 16.26
N LEU A 378 13.65 4.66 15.02
CA LEU A 378 14.02 3.30 14.69
C LEU A 378 15.45 3.05 15.17
N VAL A 379 15.65 1.97 15.91
CA VAL A 379 16.97 1.56 16.42
C VAL A 379 17.50 0.42 15.57
N VAL A 380 18.58 0.68 14.84
CA VAL A 380 19.17 -0.23 13.87
C VAL A 380 19.72 -1.50 14.53
N GLN A 381 19.50 -2.64 13.89
CA GLN A 381 20.08 -3.93 14.22
C GLN A 381 20.66 -4.58 12.97
N GLN A 382 21.66 -5.44 13.15
CA GLN A 382 22.32 -6.18 12.06
C GLN A 382 22.75 -5.25 10.91
N SER A 383 23.49 -4.17 11.23
CA SER A 383 23.92 -3.15 10.29
C SER A 383 24.85 -3.65 9.19
N ASP A 384 25.45 -4.84 9.35
CA ASP A 384 26.22 -5.57 8.34
C ASP A 384 25.35 -6.34 7.33
N HIS A 385 24.03 -6.45 7.56
CA HIS A 385 23.10 -7.08 6.63
C HIS A 385 23.02 -6.29 5.32
N TRP A 386 22.87 -6.98 4.17
CA TRP A 386 22.78 -6.38 2.84
C TRP A 386 21.73 -5.27 2.74
N PHE A 387 20.68 -5.34 3.53
CA PHE A 387 19.61 -4.34 3.58
C PHE A 387 20.14 -2.95 3.92
N TRP A 388 21.09 -2.85 4.85
CA TRP A 388 21.70 -1.60 5.29
C TRP A 388 22.95 -1.20 4.50
N ALA A 389 23.35 -1.97 3.48
CA ALA A 389 24.57 -1.69 2.71
C ALA A 389 24.55 -0.26 2.13
N GLY A 390 25.63 0.48 2.32
CA GLY A 390 25.76 1.85 1.83
C GLY A 390 24.95 2.93 2.55
N SER A 391 24.12 2.58 3.53
CA SER A 391 23.35 3.57 4.31
C SER A 391 24.15 4.30 5.38
N GLY A 392 25.34 3.78 5.71
CA GLY A 392 26.25 4.38 6.70
C GLY A 392 25.82 4.20 8.16
N VAL A 393 24.89 3.28 8.44
CA VAL A 393 24.43 3.01 9.80
C VAL A 393 25.32 1.97 10.52
N SER A 394 25.28 2.01 11.84
CA SER A 394 25.84 1.00 12.75
C SER A 394 24.76 0.48 13.69
N ASP A 395 24.99 -0.69 14.29
CA ASP A 395 24.09 -1.24 15.30
C ASP A 395 23.89 -0.26 16.47
N GLY A 396 22.62 -0.05 16.82
CA GLY A 396 22.22 0.91 17.86
C GLY A 396 22.00 2.34 17.37
N ASP A 397 22.31 2.66 16.12
CA ASP A 397 22.01 3.97 15.55
C ASP A 397 20.50 4.23 15.55
N GLN A 398 20.14 5.49 15.80
CA GLN A 398 18.76 5.92 15.90
C GLN A 398 18.37 6.76 14.68
N ILE A 399 17.34 6.28 13.94
CA ILE A 399 16.75 7.01 12.80
C ILE A 399 15.45 7.66 13.31
N PRO A 400 15.40 9.00 13.42
CA PRO A 400 14.32 9.68 14.12
C PRO A 400 12.97 9.53 13.39
N LYS A 401 11.86 9.52 14.17
CA LYS A 401 10.47 9.57 13.72
C LYS A 401 9.94 8.35 12.94
N VAL A 402 10.75 7.35 12.63
CA VAL A 402 10.37 6.22 11.77
C VAL A 402 9.35 5.28 12.44
N VAL A 403 9.38 5.17 13.76
CA VAL A 403 8.44 4.30 14.49
C VAL A 403 7.29 5.12 15.05
N GLY A 404 6.07 4.89 14.51
CA GLY A 404 4.89 5.64 14.92
C GLY A 404 3.59 5.13 14.28
N GLY A 405 2.48 5.66 14.78
CA GLY A 405 1.15 5.17 14.45
C GLY A 405 0.90 3.82 15.09
N GLU A 406 1.13 2.75 14.35
CA GLU A 406 1.09 1.37 14.81
C GLU A 406 2.43 0.69 14.56
N ALA A 407 2.71 -0.36 15.33
CA ALA A 407 3.97 -1.09 15.21
C ALA A 407 3.76 -2.60 15.35
N ASP A 408 4.57 -3.36 14.60
CA ASP A 408 4.67 -4.80 14.74
C ASP A 408 5.92 -5.20 15.53
N GLY A 409 5.94 -6.42 16.02
CA GLY A 409 7.07 -6.99 16.74
C GLY A 409 7.22 -8.48 16.48
N LEU A 410 8.34 -9.04 16.91
CA LEU A 410 8.59 -10.46 16.90
C LEU A 410 7.77 -11.18 17.97
N PHE A 411 7.31 -12.38 17.64
CA PHE A 411 6.64 -13.29 18.55
C PHE A 411 7.38 -14.63 18.53
N PRO A 412 8.14 -14.96 19.60
CA PRO A 412 9.05 -16.10 19.62
C PRO A 412 8.40 -17.47 19.41
N ASP A 413 7.09 -17.58 19.71
CA ASP A 413 6.32 -18.83 19.57
C ASP A 413 5.89 -19.14 18.14
N ILE A 414 6.16 -18.21 17.20
CA ILE A 414 5.80 -18.36 15.79
C ILE A 414 7.07 -18.66 14.99
N THR A 415 7.09 -19.83 14.38
CA THR A 415 8.24 -20.31 13.59
C THR A 415 7.99 -20.05 12.11
N LEU A 416 8.94 -19.40 11.46
CA LEU A 416 9.00 -19.31 10.00
C LEU A 416 9.30 -20.69 9.37
N PRO A 417 8.96 -20.90 8.09
CA PRO A 417 9.34 -22.12 7.38
C PRO A 417 10.85 -22.41 7.50
N SER A 418 11.21 -23.69 7.59
CA SER A 418 12.60 -24.14 7.83
C SER A 418 13.58 -23.80 6.69
N ASP A 419 13.07 -23.42 5.51
CA ASP A 419 13.82 -23.04 4.33
C ASP A 419 14.08 -21.53 4.24
N THR A 420 14.00 -20.81 5.37
CA THR A 420 14.18 -19.36 5.43
C THR A 420 15.48 -18.96 6.13
N VAL A 421 16.08 -17.87 5.64
CA VAL A 421 17.12 -17.11 6.34
C VAL A 421 16.53 -15.75 6.71
N ALA A 422 16.48 -15.47 8.00
CA ALA A 422 15.78 -14.27 8.53
C ALA A 422 16.74 -13.31 9.23
N ALA A 423 16.43 -12.03 9.15
CA ALA A 423 17.15 -10.96 9.84
C ALA A 423 16.17 -9.98 10.51
N THR A 424 16.51 -9.56 11.73
CA THR A 424 15.82 -8.49 12.46
C THR A 424 16.59 -7.19 12.25
N LEU A 425 16.01 -6.27 11.50
CA LEU A 425 16.68 -5.06 11.02
C LEU A 425 16.59 -3.89 12.01
N SER A 426 15.66 -3.97 12.95
CA SER A 426 15.51 -2.97 14.02
C SER A 426 14.98 -3.58 15.31
N ALA A 427 15.29 -2.94 16.44
CA ALA A 427 14.69 -3.24 17.74
C ALA A 427 14.46 -1.91 18.49
N SER A 428 13.29 -1.32 18.29
CA SER A 428 12.97 0.04 18.76
C SER A 428 12.01 -0.01 19.94
N PRO A 429 12.46 0.28 21.16
CA PRO A 429 11.59 0.33 22.34
C PRO A 429 10.58 1.47 22.24
N TYR A 430 9.32 1.21 22.59
CA TYR A 430 8.28 2.23 22.67
C TYR A 430 7.27 1.95 23.77
N GLN A 431 6.48 2.95 24.14
CA GLN A 431 5.30 2.81 24.98
C GLN A 431 4.06 2.76 24.08
N ASN A 432 3.20 1.77 24.27
CA ASN A 432 1.92 1.75 23.57
C ASN A 432 0.90 2.68 24.27
N ARG A 433 -0.25 2.91 23.65
CA ARG A 433 -1.31 3.78 24.20
C ARG A 433 -1.80 3.36 25.60
N GLN A 434 -1.67 2.08 25.95
CA GLN A 434 -2.03 1.54 27.27
C GLN A 434 -0.88 1.68 28.30
N GLY A 435 0.25 2.30 27.93
CA GLY A 435 1.42 2.49 28.79
C GLY A 435 2.32 1.26 28.93
N ALA A 436 2.06 0.19 28.19
CA ALA A 436 2.91 -0.99 28.23
C ALA A 436 4.16 -0.81 27.35
N SER A 437 5.32 -1.22 27.88
CA SER A 437 6.56 -1.26 27.09
C SER A 437 6.50 -2.35 26.02
N ARG A 438 6.90 -2.00 24.81
CA ARG A 438 6.91 -2.86 23.62
C ARG A 438 8.18 -2.60 22.82
N VAL A 439 8.48 -3.49 21.87
CA VAL A 439 9.59 -3.34 20.92
C VAL A 439 9.03 -3.48 19.52
N GLN A 440 9.30 -2.50 18.66
CA GLN A 440 9.07 -2.59 17.22
C GLN A 440 10.26 -3.30 16.57
N ASN A 441 9.97 -4.20 15.60
CA ASN A 441 11.00 -4.88 14.85
C ASN A 441 10.67 -4.84 13.34
N SER A 442 11.49 -4.15 12.56
CA SER A 442 11.51 -4.38 11.10
C SER A 442 12.17 -5.72 10.82
N HIS A 443 11.62 -6.46 9.91
CA HIS A 443 12.01 -7.85 9.68
C HIS A 443 12.11 -8.16 8.20
N VAL A 444 13.09 -8.98 7.82
CA VAL A 444 13.22 -9.53 6.47
C VAL A 444 13.55 -11.01 6.57
N TYR A 445 12.98 -11.81 5.66
CA TYR A 445 13.47 -13.15 5.45
C TYR A 445 13.54 -13.49 3.96
N GLU A 446 14.45 -14.40 3.62
CA GLU A 446 14.65 -14.94 2.29
C GLU A 446 14.38 -16.44 2.30
N LYS A 447 13.64 -16.92 1.32
CA LYS A 447 13.40 -18.34 1.11
C LYS A 447 14.40 -18.93 0.11
N ALA A 448 14.62 -20.24 0.19
CA ALA A 448 15.47 -20.97 -0.75
C ALA A 448 15.03 -20.82 -2.22
N ASN A 449 13.75 -20.55 -2.48
CA ASN A 449 13.22 -20.28 -3.83
C ASN A 449 13.47 -18.85 -4.33
N GLY A 450 14.13 -18.01 -3.54
CA GLY A 450 14.47 -16.63 -3.88
C GLY A 450 13.44 -15.57 -3.50
N ALA A 451 12.29 -15.96 -2.93
CA ALA A 451 11.33 -14.98 -2.41
C ALA A 451 11.92 -14.23 -1.21
N VAL A 452 11.74 -12.93 -1.19
CA VAL A 452 12.07 -12.03 -0.07
C VAL A 452 10.77 -11.51 0.53
N VAL A 453 10.60 -11.64 1.83
CA VAL A 453 9.48 -11.01 2.54
C VAL A 453 10.03 -9.99 3.51
N PHE A 454 9.58 -8.75 3.37
CA PHE A 454 9.97 -7.63 4.21
C PHE A 454 8.75 -6.97 4.85
N ALA A 455 8.85 -6.71 6.15
CA ALA A 455 7.89 -5.92 6.91
C ALA A 455 8.59 -4.75 7.59
N ALA A 456 8.20 -3.53 7.24
CA ALA A 456 8.70 -2.29 7.86
C ALA A 456 8.29 -2.16 9.32
N SER A 457 7.12 -2.72 9.66
CA SER A 457 6.60 -2.79 11.04
C SER A 457 6.34 -1.44 11.69
N SER A 458 6.09 -0.41 10.88
CA SER A 458 5.70 0.93 11.31
C SER A 458 4.88 1.63 10.23
N LEU A 459 3.81 2.32 10.61
CA LEU A 459 3.01 3.14 9.70
C LEU A 459 3.78 4.36 9.17
N HIS A 460 4.87 4.75 9.82
CA HIS A 460 5.64 5.94 9.43
C HIS A 460 6.79 5.65 8.45
N TRP A 461 6.96 4.42 7.99
CA TRP A 461 8.03 4.06 7.06
C TRP A 461 7.96 4.88 5.76
N THR A 462 6.80 4.97 5.14
CA THR A 462 6.60 5.69 3.88
C THR A 462 6.88 7.18 4.01
N ARG A 463 6.60 7.77 5.18
CA ARG A 463 6.93 9.17 5.48
C ARG A 463 8.44 9.42 5.44
N ALA A 464 9.23 8.46 5.93
CA ALA A 464 10.69 8.55 5.88
C ALA A 464 11.26 8.42 4.45
N LEU A 465 10.48 7.92 3.50
CA LEU A 465 10.86 7.85 2.09
C LEU A 465 10.68 9.19 1.35
N ASN A 466 9.61 9.96 1.66
CA ASN A 466 9.24 11.10 0.82
C ASN A 466 8.79 12.36 1.57
N ARG A 467 8.14 12.24 2.74
CA ARG A 467 7.46 13.38 3.38
C ARG A 467 8.44 14.46 3.82
N PRO A 468 8.24 15.76 3.46
CA PRO A 468 9.10 16.85 3.91
C PRO A 468 9.23 16.90 5.44
N GLY A 469 10.47 16.97 5.94
CA GLY A 469 10.78 16.98 7.39
C GLY A 469 10.73 15.59 8.08
N TRP A 470 10.47 14.52 7.31
CA TRP A 470 10.51 13.12 7.74
C TRP A 470 11.53 12.31 6.96
N LYS A 471 11.78 12.67 5.70
CA LYS A 471 12.68 11.95 4.79
C LYS A 471 14.04 11.71 5.45
N ASP A 472 14.52 10.46 5.37
CA ASP A 472 15.82 10.03 5.87
C ASP A 472 16.52 9.15 4.81
N GLU A 473 17.70 9.58 4.36
CA GLU A 473 18.43 8.90 3.30
C GLU A 473 18.87 7.48 3.69
N ARG A 474 19.03 7.17 4.98
CA ARG A 474 19.36 5.82 5.45
C ARG A 474 18.22 4.85 5.18
N ILE A 475 16.98 5.28 5.40
CA ILE A 475 15.76 4.50 5.09
C ILE A 475 15.57 4.40 3.58
N THR A 476 15.82 5.48 2.84
CA THR A 476 15.75 5.48 1.37
C THR A 476 16.73 4.46 0.79
N THR A 477 18.02 4.53 1.15
CA THR A 477 19.06 3.61 0.68
C THR A 477 18.73 2.15 1.03
N ALA A 478 18.28 1.88 2.26
CA ALA A 478 17.91 0.54 2.68
C ALA A 478 16.71 -0.01 1.89
N THR A 479 15.72 0.84 1.61
CA THR A 479 14.55 0.45 0.80
C THR A 479 14.91 0.22 -0.67
N GLU A 480 15.83 1.03 -1.23
CA GLU A 480 16.39 0.81 -2.56
C GLU A 480 17.15 -0.52 -2.65
N ASN A 481 17.97 -0.85 -1.64
CA ASN A 481 18.66 -2.15 -1.58
C ASN A 481 17.66 -3.32 -1.63
N LEU A 482 16.56 -3.21 -0.87
CA LEU A 482 15.50 -4.22 -0.84
C LEU A 482 14.86 -4.41 -2.22
N LEU A 483 14.38 -3.33 -2.84
CA LEU A 483 13.69 -3.43 -4.13
C LEU A 483 14.64 -3.87 -5.24
N ASN A 484 15.87 -3.37 -5.27
CA ASN A 484 16.90 -3.79 -6.23
C ASN A 484 17.24 -5.27 -6.10
N ARG A 485 17.32 -5.80 -4.87
CA ARG A 485 17.52 -7.24 -4.63
C ARG A 485 16.37 -8.08 -5.16
N ILE A 486 15.13 -7.66 -4.91
CA ILE A 486 13.92 -8.33 -5.43
C ILE A 486 13.90 -8.32 -6.96
N ILE A 487 14.15 -7.19 -7.58
CA ILE A 487 14.16 -7.04 -9.05
C ILE A 487 15.28 -7.88 -9.68
N ALA A 488 16.47 -7.91 -9.09
CA ALA A 488 17.58 -8.73 -9.58
C ALA A 488 17.30 -10.24 -9.49
N GLY A 489 16.40 -10.65 -8.57
CA GLY A 489 16.08 -12.05 -8.32
C GLY A 489 17.19 -12.81 -7.57
N PRO A 490 17.07 -14.13 -7.38
CA PRO A 490 18.01 -14.92 -6.62
C PRO A 490 19.43 -14.86 -7.22
N SER A 491 20.44 -14.65 -6.36
CA SER A 491 21.84 -14.67 -6.77
C SER A 491 22.25 -16.06 -7.25
N THR A 492 22.81 -16.16 -8.45
CA THR A 492 23.36 -17.43 -9.00
C THR A 492 24.68 -17.86 -8.39
N LYS A 493 25.19 -17.16 -7.39
CA LYS A 493 26.30 -17.68 -6.60
C LYS A 493 25.79 -18.78 -5.67
N ALA A 494 25.44 -19.93 -6.28
CA ALA A 494 25.54 -21.19 -5.61
C ALA A 494 26.97 -21.30 -5.05
N THR A 495 27.05 -21.50 -3.76
CA THR A 495 28.11 -22.16 -3.04
C THR A 495 29.23 -22.62 -3.97
N ASP A 496 30.31 -21.86 -4.03
CA ASP A 496 31.61 -22.41 -4.44
C ASP A 496 31.99 -23.42 -3.34
N PRO A 497 31.99 -24.73 -3.60
CA PRO A 497 32.29 -25.72 -2.57
C PRO A 497 33.78 -25.78 -2.25
N ASP A 498 34.60 -24.85 -2.75
CA ASP A 498 36.06 -24.93 -2.70
C ASP A 498 36.75 -23.79 -1.94
N LEU A 499 36.18 -23.40 -0.80
CA LEU A 499 36.93 -22.76 0.27
C LEU A 499 37.13 -23.78 1.41
N GLY A 500 38.01 -24.75 1.13
CA GLY A 500 38.63 -25.56 2.18
C GLY A 500 39.31 -24.62 3.21
N PRO A 501 39.45 -25.06 4.49
CA PRO A 501 39.97 -24.23 5.55
C PRO A 501 41.39 -23.79 5.20
N THR A 502 41.62 -22.51 5.03
CA THR A 502 42.95 -21.91 4.98
C THR A 502 43.59 -22.09 6.33
N THR A 503 44.39 -23.16 6.46
CA THR A 503 45.37 -23.31 7.52
C THR A 503 46.43 -22.22 7.35
N THR A 504 46.36 -21.18 8.20
CA THR A 504 47.46 -20.26 8.42
C THR A 504 48.60 -20.99 9.11
N GLU A 505 49.55 -21.53 8.36
CA GLU A 505 50.88 -21.88 8.88
C GLU A 505 51.57 -20.58 9.35
N ARG A 506 51.70 -20.45 10.68
CA ARG A 506 52.64 -19.50 11.27
C ARG A 506 54.05 -19.98 10.97
N SER A 507 54.81 -19.28 10.13
CA SER A 507 56.28 -19.40 10.03
C SER A 507 56.89 -19.04 11.39
N ARG A 508 57.57 -20.01 12.01
CA ARG A 508 58.46 -19.75 13.14
C ARG A 508 59.76 -19.22 12.60
N ASP A 509 60.11 -18.00 12.96
CA ASP A 509 61.48 -17.49 12.84
C ASP A 509 62.44 -18.29 13.75
N PRO A 510 63.65 -18.62 13.31
CA PRO A 510 64.64 -19.33 14.13
C PRO A 510 65.31 -18.36 15.13
N GLU A 511 65.40 -18.77 16.38
CA GLU A 511 66.21 -18.16 17.42
C GLU A 511 67.72 -18.14 17.06
N PRO A 512 68.45 -17.10 17.45
CA PRO A 512 69.92 -17.11 17.37
C PRO A 512 70.52 -17.82 18.58
N THR A 513 71.38 -18.81 18.36
CA THR A 513 72.23 -19.42 19.39
C THR A 513 73.63 -18.84 19.37
N PRO A 514 74.47 -19.06 20.43
CA PRO A 514 75.05 -18.07 21.35
C PRO A 514 76.37 -17.51 20.91
#